data_5bedcd592010d001a4331e53f3bfcfae
#
_entry.id   5bedcd592010d001a4331e53f3bfcfae
#
_cell.length_a   1.000
_cell.length_b   1.000
_cell.length_c   1.000
_cell.angle_alpha   90.00
_cell.angle_beta   90.00
_cell.angle_gamma   90.00
#
_symmetry.space_group_name_H-M   'P 1'
#
loop_
_entity.id
_entity.type
_entity.pdbx_description
1 polymer ?
#
loop_
_entity_poly.entity_id
_entity_poly.type
_entity_poly.pdbx_seq_one_letter_code
_entity_poly.pdbx_strand_id
1 'polypeptide(L)'
;MSVARITTLNLKSKEGADEMVQSYTATAPSKFPEAEQLLQIRVDDTTIIAISLYENNEAMERATAARTQSLDSNKDNFASVDMKVGTVELNHSKV
;
A
#
# COMPACT_ATOMS: atom_id res chain seq x y z
N MET A 1 -9.13 -5.68 17.10
CA MET A 1 -8.72 -4.35 16.63
C MET A 1 -8.07 -4.46 15.27
N SER A 2 -8.37 -3.52 14.40
CA SER A 2 -7.77 -3.51 13.08
C SER A 2 -6.27 -3.20 13.16
N VAL A 3 -5.53 -3.72 12.18
CA VAL A 3 -4.11 -3.42 12.00
C VAL A 3 -3.91 -2.71 10.67
N ALA A 4 -2.89 -1.89 10.60
CA ALA A 4 -2.56 -1.16 9.38
C ALA A 4 -1.13 -1.47 8.95
N ARG A 5 -0.96 -1.65 7.64
CA ARG A 5 0.35 -1.72 7.02
C ARG A 5 0.58 -0.39 6.29
N ILE A 6 1.67 0.27 6.63
CA ILE A 6 2.03 1.56 6.05
C ILE A 6 3.31 1.36 5.25
N THR A 7 3.21 1.54 3.94
CA THR A 7 4.34 1.35 3.05
C THR A 7 4.71 2.68 2.41
N THR A 8 5.97 3.10 2.57
CA THR A 8 6.50 4.27 1.91
C THR A 8 7.36 3.83 0.74
N LEU A 9 6.98 4.25 -0.46
CA LEU A 9 7.69 3.95 -1.69
C LEU A 9 8.41 5.20 -2.17
N ASN A 10 9.73 5.10 -2.27
CA ASN A 10 10.52 6.15 -2.90
C ASN A 10 10.91 5.67 -4.29
N LEU A 11 10.40 6.32 -5.32
CA LEU A 11 10.58 5.93 -6.70
C LEU A 11 11.80 6.65 -7.29
N LYS A 12 12.38 6.08 -8.34
CA LYS A 12 13.55 6.66 -9.00
C LYS A 12 13.22 7.85 -9.88
N SER A 13 11.95 7.96 -10.31
CA SER A 13 11.53 9.01 -11.22
C SER A 13 10.06 9.34 -11.02
N LYS A 14 9.67 10.52 -11.50
CA LYS A 14 8.27 10.93 -11.51
C LYS A 14 7.44 9.99 -12.39
N GLU A 15 7.99 9.58 -13.52
CA GLU A 15 7.31 8.68 -14.46
C GLU A 15 7.05 7.31 -13.81
N GLY A 16 8.04 6.79 -13.08
CA GLY A 16 7.88 5.54 -12.32
C GLY A 16 6.82 5.66 -11.25
N ALA A 17 6.75 6.81 -10.58
CA ALA A 17 5.71 7.07 -9.60
C ALA A 17 4.33 7.16 -10.25
N ASP A 18 4.22 7.82 -11.39
CA ASP A 18 2.96 7.92 -12.15
C ASP A 18 2.45 6.53 -12.54
N GLU A 19 3.35 5.66 -13.03
CA GLU A 19 3.01 4.29 -13.39
C GLU A 19 2.52 3.50 -12.17
N MET A 20 3.18 3.67 -11.04
CA MET A 20 2.81 2.98 -9.80
C MET A 20 1.43 3.39 -9.34
N VAL A 21 1.13 4.69 -9.39
CA VAL A 21 -0.20 5.20 -9.02
C VAL A 21 -1.27 4.59 -9.91
N GLN A 22 -1.07 4.57 -11.23
CA GLN A 22 -2.04 4.00 -12.16
C GLN A 22 -2.25 2.52 -11.92
N SER A 23 -1.16 1.77 -11.81
CA SER A 23 -1.21 0.32 -11.62
C SER A 23 -1.90 -0.05 -10.32
N TYR A 24 -1.53 0.59 -9.23
CA TYR A 24 -2.10 0.29 -7.91
C TYR A 24 -3.57 0.65 -7.86
N THR A 25 -3.95 1.80 -8.39
CA THR A 25 -5.35 2.23 -8.43
C THR A 25 -6.22 1.24 -9.18
N ALA A 26 -5.70 0.71 -10.30
CA ALA A 26 -6.44 -0.23 -11.13
C ALA A 26 -6.55 -1.63 -10.52
N THR A 27 -5.57 -2.06 -9.73
CA THR A 27 -5.46 -3.47 -9.34
C THR A 27 -5.64 -3.76 -7.85
N ALA A 28 -5.34 -2.81 -6.97
CA ALA A 28 -5.31 -3.07 -5.53
C ALA A 28 -6.65 -3.55 -4.96
N PRO A 29 -7.80 -2.96 -5.32
CA PRO A 29 -9.07 -3.44 -4.78
C PRO A 29 -9.33 -4.92 -5.07
N SER A 30 -8.91 -5.42 -6.23
CA SER A 30 -9.05 -6.84 -6.58
C SER A 30 -7.99 -7.71 -5.93
N LYS A 31 -6.77 -7.19 -5.78
CA LYS A 31 -5.66 -7.95 -5.21
C LYS A 31 -5.74 -8.08 -3.70
N PHE A 32 -6.37 -7.13 -3.04
CA PHE A 32 -6.46 -7.10 -1.57
C PHE A 32 -7.92 -7.10 -1.11
N PRO A 33 -8.67 -8.18 -1.42
CA PRO A 33 -10.11 -8.21 -1.13
C PRO A 33 -10.45 -8.20 0.36
N GLU A 34 -9.51 -8.59 1.22
CA GLU A 34 -9.74 -8.59 2.67
C GLU A 34 -9.39 -7.26 3.34
N ALA A 35 -8.82 -6.30 2.60
CA ALA A 35 -8.51 -5.00 3.17
C ALA A 35 -9.80 -4.24 3.47
N GLU A 36 -9.93 -3.76 4.70
CA GLU A 36 -11.04 -2.93 5.12
C GLU A 36 -10.99 -1.56 4.45
N GLN A 37 -9.78 -1.07 4.22
CA GLN A 37 -9.55 0.22 3.59
C GLN A 37 -8.21 0.22 2.89
N LEU A 38 -8.16 0.83 1.71
CA LEU A 38 -6.93 1.02 0.94
C LEU A 38 -6.80 2.50 0.63
N LEU A 39 -5.65 3.07 0.97
CA LEU A 39 -5.34 4.46 0.67
C LEU A 39 -4.02 4.53 -0.09
N GLN A 40 -3.97 5.38 -1.09
CA GLN A 40 -2.74 5.67 -1.80
C GLN A 40 -2.56 7.18 -1.81
N ILE A 41 -1.44 7.66 -1.26
CA ILE A 41 -1.19 9.08 -1.07
C ILE A 41 0.06 9.48 -1.82
N ARG A 42 -0.05 10.47 -2.72
CA ARG A 42 1.10 11.04 -3.40
C ARG A 42 1.63 12.19 -2.57
N VAL A 43 2.83 12.02 -2.02
CA VAL A 43 3.43 13.03 -1.14
C VAL A 43 4.19 14.09 -1.96
N ASP A 44 4.94 13.62 -2.95
CA ASP A 44 5.67 14.47 -3.89
C ASP A 44 5.86 13.72 -5.21
N ASP A 45 6.68 14.25 -6.12
CA ASP A 45 6.87 13.68 -7.46
C ASP A 45 7.35 12.23 -7.42
N THR A 46 8.08 11.82 -6.38
CA THR A 46 8.70 10.49 -6.32
C THR A 46 8.34 9.69 -5.08
N THR A 47 7.49 10.20 -4.19
CA THR A 47 7.17 9.52 -2.94
C THR A 47 5.68 9.19 -2.86
N ILE A 48 5.37 7.92 -2.61
CA ILE A 48 4.01 7.42 -2.46
C ILE A 48 3.91 6.70 -1.12
N ILE A 49 2.83 6.96 -0.38
CA ILE A 49 2.51 6.22 0.84
C ILE A 49 1.24 5.42 0.58
N ALA A 50 1.33 4.12 0.79
CA ALA A 50 0.17 3.22 0.69
C ALA A 50 -0.18 2.72 2.08
N ILE A 51 -1.46 2.82 2.44
CA ILE A 51 -1.96 2.37 3.74
C ILE A 51 -3.05 1.35 3.49
N SER A 52 -2.93 0.18 4.11
CA SER A 52 -3.97 -0.85 4.03
C SER A 52 -4.35 -1.29 5.45
N LEU A 53 -5.66 -1.35 5.69
CA LEU A 53 -6.22 -1.75 6.98
C LEU A 53 -6.81 -3.14 6.85
N TYR A 54 -6.59 -3.97 7.87
CA TYR A 54 -7.11 -5.34 7.93
C TYR A 54 -7.74 -5.58 9.28
N GLU A 55 -8.73 -6.48 9.32
CA GLU A 55 -9.43 -6.84 10.53
C GLU A 55 -8.50 -7.31 11.64
N ASN A 56 -7.46 -8.07 11.26
CA ASN A 56 -6.48 -8.63 12.20
C ASN A 56 -5.19 -9.00 11.44
N ASN A 57 -4.20 -9.48 12.18
CA ASN A 57 -2.91 -9.87 11.61
C ASN A 57 -3.03 -11.00 10.60
N GLU A 58 -3.91 -11.96 10.84
CA GLU A 58 -4.09 -13.10 9.95
C GLU A 58 -4.59 -12.65 8.57
N ALA A 59 -5.54 -11.71 8.54
CA ALA A 59 -6.03 -11.16 7.27
C ALA A 59 -4.92 -10.42 6.53
N MET A 60 -4.10 -9.64 7.26
CA MET A 60 -2.96 -8.94 6.67
C MET A 60 -1.93 -9.93 6.12
N GLU A 61 -1.66 -11.02 6.84
CA GLU A 61 -0.71 -12.05 6.43
C GLU A 61 -1.16 -12.73 5.13
N ARG A 62 -2.46 -12.97 4.99
CA ARG A 62 -3.01 -13.56 3.76
C ARG A 62 -2.78 -12.65 2.53
N ALA A 63 -2.67 -11.35 2.75
CA ALA A 63 -2.43 -10.39 1.67
C ALA A 63 -0.94 -10.28 1.30
N THR A 64 -0.04 -10.85 2.09
CA THR A 64 1.39 -10.67 1.91
C THR A 64 1.91 -11.18 0.57
N ALA A 65 1.40 -12.32 0.09
CA ALA A 65 1.84 -12.88 -1.19
C ALA A 65 1.52 -11.93 -2.36
N ALA A 66 0.29 -11.38 -2.40
CA ALA A 66 -0.10 -10.44 -3.43
C ALA A 66 0.71 -9.14 -3.34
N ARG A 67 0.99 -8.67 -2.13
CA ARG A 67 1.81 -7.49 -1.90
C ARG A 67 3.23 -7.68 -2.41
N THR A 68 3.84 -8.82 -2.06
CA THR A 68 5.20 -9.14 -2.49
C THR A 68 5.29 -9.20 -4.01
N GLN A 69 4.32 -9.85 -4.65
CA GLN A 69 4.27 -9.93 -6.09
C GLN A 69 4.16 -8.55 -6.74
N SER A 70 3.33 -7.70 -6.18
CA SER A 70 3.13 -6.34 -6.70
C SER A 70 4.41 -5.50 -6.57
N LEU A 71 5.11 -5.60 -5.44
CA LEU A 71 6.38 -4.91 -5.23
C LEU A 71 7.46 -5.44 -6.17
N ASP A 72 7.56 -6.77 -6.31
CA ASP A 72 8.55 -7.40 -7.20
C ASP A 72 8.34 -6.99 -8.65
N SER A 73 7.09 -6.89 -9.09
CA SER A 73 6.75 -6.49 -10.46
C SER A 73 7.21 -5.07 -10.78
N ASN A 74 7.36 -4.22 -9.77
CA ASN A 74 7.72 -2.82 -9.94
C ASN A 74 9.08 -2.48 -9.33
N LYS A 75 9.86 -3.48 -8.93
CA LYS A 75 11.09 -3.25 -8.15
C LYS A 75 12.10 -2.34 -8.83
N ASP A 76 12.13 -2.34 -10.16
CA ASP A 76 13.09 -1.53 -10.92
C ASP A 76 12.78 -0.04 -10.82
N ASN A 77 11.56 0.32 -10.44
CA ASN A 77 11.14 1.70 -10.26
C ASN A 77 11.44 2.25 -8.86
N PHE A 78 11.80 1.38 -7.92
CA PHE A 78 11.97 1.78 -6.52
C PHE A 78 13.41 2.15 -6.20
N ALA A 79 13.58 3.33 -5.58
CA ALA A 79 14.85 3.71 -4.96
C ALA A 79 14.94 3.08 -3.57
N SER A 80 13.83 3.06 -2.84
CA SER A 80 13.74 2.39 -1.54
C SER A 80 12.28 2.11 -1.19
N VAL A 81 12.07 1.14 -0.29
CA VAL A 81 10.77 0.78 0.24
C VAL A 81 10.90 0.64 1.75
N ASP A 82 10.03 1.33 2.48
CA ASP A 82 9.93 1.19 3.93
C ASP A 82 8.53 0.70 4.29
N MET A 83 8.43 -0.12 5.33
CA MET A 83 7.15 -0.68 5.74
C MET A 83 7.06 -0.70 7.26
N LYS A 84 5.92 -0.24 7.78
CA LYS A 84 5.60 -0.29 9.20
C LYS A 84 4.23 -0.90 9.38
N VAL A 85 4.05 -1.60 10.49
CA VAL A 85 2.78 -2.20 10.86
C VAL A 85 2.41 -1.68 12.24
N GLY A 86 1.17 -1.30 12.41
CA GLY A 86 0.70 -0.81 13.70
C GLY A 86 -0.76 -1.17 13.93
N THR A 87 -1.18 -0.99 15.18
CA THR A 87 -2.56 -1.18 15.58
C THR A 87 -3.33 0.12 15.30
N VAL A 88 -4.51 -0.02 14.69
CA VAL A 88 -5.36 1.14 14.43
C VAL A 88 -6.06 1.53 15.72
N GLU A 89 -5.72 2.70 16.23
CA GLU A 89 -6.27 3.20 17.51
C GLU A 89 -7.55 4.00 17.30
N LEU A 90 -7.72 4.63 16.16
CA LEU A 90 -8.93 5.35 15.80
C LEU A 90 -9.21 5.18 14.32
N ASN A 91 -10.39 4.72 13.99
CA ASN A 91 -10.87 4.63 12.63
C ASN A 91 -12.27 5.21 12.57
N HIS A 92 -12.35 6.51 12.32
CA HIS A 92 -13.61 7.24 12.23
C HIS A 92 -13.79 7.73 10.79
N SER A 93 -14.93 7.42 10.20
CA SER A 93 -15.26 7.86 8.85
C SER A 93 -16.32 8.94 8.90
N LYS A 94 -16.11 9.97 8.11
CA LYS A 94 -17.12 11.01 7.90
C LYS A 94 -18.13 10.48 6.90
N VAL A 95 -19.36 10.31 7.33
CA VAL A 95 -20.44 9.74 6.52
C VAL A 95 -21.57 10.73 6.39
#